data_878b488c6f7fb3291cb8495c2b981551
#
_entry.id   878b488c6f7fb3291cb8495c2b981551
#
_cell.length_a   1.000
_cell.length_b   1.000
_cell.length_c   1.000
_cell.angle_alpha   90.00
_cell.angle_beta   90.00
_cell.angle_gamma   90.00
#
_symmetry.space_group_name_H-M   'P 1'
#
loop_
_entity.id
_entity.type
_entity.pdbx_description
1 polymer ?
#
loop_
_entity_poly.entity_id
_entity_poly.type
_entity_poly.pdbx_seq_one_letter_code
_entity_poly.pdbx_strand_id
1 'polypeptide(L)'
;MKKIIAIILSACLFPAMLWAEDKEQKQYLPEEGDWALGIDVVPILKYIGNAFNGTNGSNELSHVGGTPFTSGHFGNQGLMPTVSIMGKYMLTDEWAVRANVGLMISSANDKAYSIDDKALLTNPFSEAKVVDGARYDRNGMSMLLGAEYRKGSRRIQGVFGAGLLFAFQNSKETYSWGNALTEINQSPTSHTFANMPTLPNGYRALTQNEAGSDFYLGVTGSAGVEWFVAPKIALGAEVNLSLYYIFGTQTYVESEGYNATLGKVETRTDLYAPGSNGIYFGTESLGGSLYMTFYF
;
A
#
# COMPACT_ATOMS: atom_id res chain seq x y z
N MET A 1 -16.51 31.87 -5.82
CA MET A 1 -17.19 32.03 -7.11
C MET A 1 -16.55 31.24 -8.26
N LYS A 2 -15.22 31.26 -8.48
CA LYS A 2 -14.59 30.49 -9.59
C LYS A 2 -14.76 28.97 -9.50
N LYS A 3 -14.82 28.37 -8.29
CA LYS A 3 -15.01 26.92 -8.07
C LYS A 3 -16.43 26.44 -8.40
N ILE A 4 -17.44 27.28 -8.19
CA ILE A 4 -18.84 26.96 -8.51
C ILE A 4 -19.08 27.02 -10.01
N ILE A 5 -18.41 27.93 -10.71
CA ILE A 5 -18.48 28.05 -12.17
C ILE A 5 -17.89 26.82 -12.88
N ALA A 6 -16.78 26.23 -12.34
CA ALA A 6 -16.19 25.03 -12.89
C ALA A 6 -17.10 23.79 -12.75
N ILE A 7 -17.80 23.66 -11.63
CA ILE A 7 -18.78 22.57 -11.40
C ILE A 7 -20.01 22.75 -12.29
N ILE A 8 -20.49 23.97 -12.48
CA ILE A 8 -21.64 24.28 -13.35
C ILE A 8 -21.27 24.09 -14.81
N LEU A 9 -20.07 24.49 -15.26
CA LEU A 9 -19.59 24.21 -16.61
C LEU A 9 -19.43 22.69 -16.88
N SER A 10 -18.94 21.94 -15.92
CA SER A 10 -18.86 20.48 -15.98
C SER A 10 -20.25 19.84 -16.10
N ALA A 11 -21.23 20.30 -15.33
CA ALA A 11 -22.59 19.81 -15.36
C ALA A 11 -23.36 20.21 -16.62
N CYS A 12 -23.04 21.37 -17.26
CA CYS A 12 -23.67 21.81 -18.49
C CYS A 12 -23.11 21.18 -19.78
N LEU A 13 -21.88 20.65 -19.73
CA LEU A 13 -21.29 19.89 -20.86
C LEU A 13 -21.83 18.44 -20.93
N PHE A 14 -22.38 17.91 -19.85
CA PHE A 14 -22.94 16.56 -19.79
C PHE A 14 -24.15 16.32 -20.74
N PRO A 15 -25.14 17.22 -20.90
CA PRO A 15 -26.28 16.93 -21.75
C PRO A 15 -25.98 17.06 -23.25
N ALA A 16 -25.00 17.87 -23.66
CA ALA A 16 -24.71 18.09 -25.08
C ALA A 16 -24.05 16.86 -25.77
N MET A 17 -23.42 15.95 -25.00
CA MET A 17 -22.80 14.72 -25.53
C MET A 17 -23.79 13.55 -25.67
N LEU A 18 -25.01 13.69 -25.18
CA LEU A 18 -26.00 12.59 -25.16
C LEU A 18 -26.76 12.40 -26.51
N TRP A 19 -26.49 13.19 -27.55
CA TRP A 19 -27.30 13.24 -28.79
C TRP A 19 -26.54 12.78 -30.05
N ALA A 20 -25.47 12.03 -29.94
CA ALA A 20 -24.78 11.43 -31.09
C ALA A 20 -25.37 10.08 -31.47
N GLU A 21 -25.55 9.86 -32.76
CA GLU A 21 -26.34 8.80 -33.41
C GLU A 21 -25.88 7.36 -33.14
N ASP A 22 -26.84 6.43 -33.12
CA ASP A 22 -26.73 5.01 -32.73
C ASP A 22 -25.74 4.11 -33.51
N LYS A 23 -25.29 4.53 -34.70
CA LYS A 23 -24.44 3.69 -35.56
C LYS A 23 -22.95 3.67 -35.19
N GLU A 24 -22.45 4.71 -34.51
CA GLU A 24 -21.05 4.79 -34.06
C GLU A 24 -20.83 4.15 -32.68
N GLN A 25 -21.88 3.78 -31.96
CA GLN A 25 -21.77 3.39 -30.55
C GLN A 25 -21.14 2.02 -30.32
N LYS A 26 -21.38 1.04 -31.20
CA LYS A 26 -20.77 -0.28 -31.11
C LYS A 26 -19.23 -0.23 -31.17
N GLN A 27 -18.66 0.75 -31.83
CA GLN A 27 -17.22 0.90 -31.95
C GLN A 27 -16.54 1.40 -30.65
N TYR A 28 -17.30 2.08 -29.76
CA TYR A 28 -16.78 2.64 -28.52
C TYR A 28 -16.81 1.64 -27.35
N LEU A 29 -17.80 0.78 -27.32
CA LEU A 29 -18.03 -0.14 -26.21
C LEU A 29 -17.18 -1.41 -26.35
N PRO A 30 -16.83 -2.05 -25.24
CA PRO A 30 -16.21 -3.36 -25.29
C PRO A 30 -17.23 -4.42 -25.71
N GLU A 31 -16.73 -5.48 -26.32
CA GLU A 31 -17.48 -6.62 -26.80
C GLU A 31 -17.02 -7.91 -26.09
N GLU A 32 -17.81 -8.98 -26.22
CA GLU A 32 -17.43 -10.32 -25.75
C GLU A 32 -16.04 -10.71 -26.29
N GLY A 33 -15.17 -11.19 -25.38
CA GLY A 33 -13.81 -11.57 -25.70
C GLY A 33 -12.76 -10.46 -25.55
N ASP A 34 -13.17 -9.21 -25.38
CA ASP A 34 -12.23 -8.10 -25.17
C ASP A 34 -11.50 -8.27 -23.82
N TRP A 35 -10.21 -7.99 -23.85
CA TRP A 35 -9.39 -7.77 -22.67
C TRP A 35 -9.32 -6.29 -22.35
N ALA A 36 -9.09 -5.97 -21.09
CA ALA A 36 -8.86 -4.60 -20.70
C ALA A 36 -7.77 -4.49 -19.65
N LEU A 37 -7.01 -3.40 -19.75
CA LEU A 37 -6.06 -2.96 -18.75
C LEU A 37 -6.50 -1.61 -18.21
N GLY A 38 -6.66 -1.53 -16.89
CA GLY A 38 -7.00 -0.30 -16.19
C GLY A 38 -5.87 0.15 -15.27
N ILE A 39 -5.71 1.43 -15.16
CA ILE A 39 -4.77 2.09 -14.25
C ILE A 39 -5.49 3.13 -13.41
N ASP A 40 -5.05 3.29 -12.17
CA ASP A 40 -5.52 4.36 -11.29
C ASP A 40 -5.00 5.72 -11.80
N VAL A 41 -5.89 6.67 -12.02
CA VAL A 41 -5.54 8.01 -12.50
C VAL A 41 -5.42 9.05 -11.39
N VAL A 42 -5.73 8.72 -10.16
CA VAL A 42 -5.62 9.66 -9.02
C VAL A 42 -4.21 10.23 -8.88
N PRO A 43 -3.12 9.46 -8.99
CA PRO A 43 -1.77 10.02 -8.94
C PRO A 43 -1.51 11.07 -10.03
N ILE A 44 -2.02 10.83 -11.24
CA ILE A 44 -1.90 11.77 -12.37
C ILE A 44 -2.70 13.04 -12.09
N LEU A 45 -3.92 12.90 -11.59
CA LEU A 45 -4.78 14.03 -11.25
C LEU A 45 -4.21 14.86 -10.09
N LYS A 46 -3.58 14.23 -9.10
CA LYS A 46 -2.84 14.92 -8.03
C LYS A 46 -1.69 15.75 -8.60
N TYR A 47 -0.90 15.17 -9.49
CA TYR A 47 0.22 15.87 -10.12
C TYR A 47 -0.26 17.09 -10.92
N ILE A 48 -1.29 16.93 -11.74
CA ILE A 48 -1.89 18.02 -12.49
C ILE A 48 -2.47 19.08 -11.55
N GLY A 49 -3.20 18.67 -10.50
CA GLY A 49 -3.78 19.57 -9.51
C GLY A 49 -2.70 20.40 -8.79
N ASN A 50 -1.60 19.78 -8.42
CA ASN A 50 -0.45 20.47 -7.80
C ASN A 50 0.20 21.47 -8.76
N ALA A 51 0.35 21.11 -10.03
CA ALA A 51 0.89 22.01 -11.05
C ALA A 51 0.00 23.27 -11.25
N PHE A 52 -1.33 23.11 -11.22
CA PHE A 52 -2.25 24.24 -11.34
C PHE A 52 -2.35 25.11 -10.07
N ASN A 53 -2.22 24.52 -8.90
CA ASN A 53 -2.32 25.23 -7.63
C ASN A 53 -0.98 25.77 -7.12
N GLY A 54 0.14 25.42 -7.74
CA GLY A 54 1.49 25.82 -7.31
C GLY A 54 1.88 25.28 -5.93
N THR A 55 1.25 24.21 -5.48
CA THR A 55 1.48 23.61 -4.15
C THR A 55 2.17 22.26 -4.27
N ASN A 56 3.19 22.03 -3.45
CA ASN A 56 3.79 20.71 -3.25
C ASN A 56 3.09 19.93 -2.12
N GLY A 57 1.94 20.40 -1.66
CA GLY A 57 1.20 19.86 -0.53
C GLY A 57 0.09 18.90 -0.90
N SER A 58 -0.42 18.21 0.11
CA SER A 58 -1.52 17.25 -0.03
C SER A 58 -2.80 17.93 -0.54
N ASN A 59 -3.22 17.61 -1.75
CA ASN A 59 -4.57 17.90 -2.21
C ASN A 59 -5.56 16.93 -1.51
N GLU A 60 -6.75 17.42 -1.20
CA GLU A 60 -7.84 16.63 -0.58
C GLU A 60 -8.28 15.41 -1.41
N LEU A 61 -7.90 15.33 -2.69
CA LEU A 61 -8.02 14.13 -3.53
C LEU A 61 -7.22 12.91 -2.99
N SER A 62 -6.45 13.08 -1.92
CA SER A 62 -5.73 11.98 -1.29
C SER A 62 -6.63 10.88 -0.72
N HIS A 63 -7.90 11.16 -0.54
CA HIS A 63 -8.91 10.23 -0.01
C HIS A 63 -9.75 9.56 -1.11
N VAL A 64 -9.58 9.98 -2.36
CA VAL A 64 -10.28 9.41 -3.52
C VAL A 64 -9.27 8.57 -4.29
N GLY A 65 -9.49 7.31 -4.34
CA GLY A 65 -8.65 6.37 -5.08
C GLY A 65 -7.93 5.37 -4.20
N GLY A 66 -7.68 4.27 -4.77
CA GLY A 66 -7.07 3.13 -4.16
C GLY A 66 -8.07 2.01 -3.86
N THR A 67 -7.51 0.92 -3.45
CA THR A 67 -8.26 -0.22 -2.94
C THR A 67 -8.99 0.18 -1.66
N PRO A 68 -10.03 -0.55 -1.24
CA PRO A 68 -10.73 -0.31 0.04
C PRO A 68 -9.82 -0.31 1.28
N PHE A 69 -8.55 -0.65 1.14
CA PHE A 69 -7.54 -0.64 2.20
C PHE A 69 -6.82 0.70 2.41
N THR A 70 -7.10 1.73 1.62
CA THR A 70 -6.43 3.03 1.76
C THR A 70 -7.09 3.96 2.79
N SER A 71 -8.26 3.62 3.31
CA SER A 71 -8.86 4.33 4.43
C SER A 71 -8.11 3.99 5.72
N GLY A 72 -7.62 4.99 6.43
CA GLY A 72 -6.68 4.93 7.56
C GLY A 72 -7.07 4.12 8.81
N HIS A 73 -7.87 3.08 8.66
CA HIS A 73 -8.29 2.18 9.73
C HIS A 73 -7.32 1.02 9.98
N PHE A 74 -6.35 0.85 9.10
CA PHE A 74 -5.33 -0.19 9.27
C PHE A 74 -4.16 0.41 10.01
N GLY A 75 -3.90 -0.03 11.22
CA GLY A 75 -2.96 0.53 12.19
C GLY A 75 -1.51 0.74 11.72
N ASN A 76 -1.17 0.33 10.51
CA ASN A 76 0.11 0.58 9.84
C ASN A 76 -0.08 1.26 8.49
N GLN A 77 -0.45 2.54 8.56
CA GLN A 77 -0.54 3.40 7.37
C GLN A 77 0.78 3.36 6.58
N GLY A 78 0.69 3.06 5.30
CA GLY A 78 1.84 3.08 4.38
C GLY A 78 2.45 1.73 4.02
N LEU A 79 1.89 0.61 4.50
CA LEU A 79 2.31 -0.74 4.09
C LEU A 79 1.46 -1.32 2.96
N MET A 80 0.27 -0.76 2.70
CA MET A 80 -0.58 -1.21 1.61
C MET A 80 -0.32 -0.43 0.33
N PRO A 81 -0.40 -1.10 -0.83
CA PRO A 81 -0.30 -0.44 -2.13
C PRO A 81 -1.40 0.62 -2.28
N THR A 82 -1.01 1.83 -2.63
CA THR A 82 -1.94 2.94 -2.89
C THR A 82 -2.46 2.96 -4.32
N VAL A 83 -1.80 2.23 -5.22
CA VAL A 83 -2.14 2.13 -6.64
C VAL A 83 -2.26 0.67 -7.01
N SER A 84 -3.29 0.34 -7.78
CA SER A 84 -3.49 -1.00 -8.32
C SER A 84 -3.60 -0.97 -9.85
N ILE A 85 -3.18 -2.07 -10.46
CA ILE A 85 -3.42 -2.36 -11.87
C ILE A 85 -4.66 -3.21 -11.93
N MET A 86 -5.58 -2.86 -12.83
CA MET A 86 -6.84 -3.57 -13.05
C MET A 86 -6.79 -4.27 -14.39
N GLY A 87 -7.10 -5.57 -14.40
CA GLY A 87 -7.38 -6.34 -15.60
C GLY A 87 -8.86 -6.69 -15.66
N LYS A 88 -9.45 -6.68 -16.86
CA LYS A 88 -10.79 -7.18 -17.11
C LYS A 88 -10.79 -8.09 -18.34
N TYR A 89 -11.73 -9.04 -18.35
CA TYR A 89 -12.01 -9.88 -19.50
C TYR A 89 -13.53 -9.94 -19.68
N MET A 90 -14.00 -9.56 -20.85
CA MET A 90 -15.40 -9.53 -21.19
C MET A 90 -15.91 -10.95 -21.50
N LEU A 91 -16.76 -11.50 -20.65
CA LEU A 91 -17.41 -12.79 -20.86
C LEU A 91 -18.59 -12.65 -21.83
N THR A 92 -19.25 -11.52 -21.80
CA THR A 92 -20.31 -11.08 -22.70
C THR A 92 -20.23 -9.55 -22.82
N ASP A 93 -21.04 -8.93 -23.66
CA ASP A 93 -21.11 -7.47 -23.75
C ASP A 93 -21.51 -6.78 -22.43
N GLU A 94 -22.13 -7.50 -21.49
CA GLU A 94 -22.60 -6.95 -20.21
C GLU A 94 -21.79 -7.48 -19.00
N TRP A 95 -21.15 -8.64 -19.08
CA TRP A 95 -20.45 -9.27 -17.97
C TRP A 95 -18.94 -9.37 -18.20
N ALA A 96 -18.18 -9.01 -17.19
CA ALA A 96 -16.73 -9.17 -17.19
C ALA A 96 -16.24 -9.86 -15.91
N VAL A 97 -15.14 -10.59 -16.00
CA VAL A 97 -14.29 -10.94 -14.86
C VAL A 97 -13.30 -9.81 -14.66
N ARG A 98 -13.06 -9.46 -13.42
CA ARG A 98 -12.17 -8.37 -13.03
C ARG A 98 -11.15 -8.83 -11.99
N ALA A 99 -9.90 -8.41 -12.18
CA ALA A 99 -8.82 -8.60 -11.21
C ALA A 99 -8.11 -7.27 -10.98
N ASN A 100 -7.93 -6.87 -9.73
CA ASN A 100 -7.09 -5.73 -9.35
C ASN A 100 -5.92 -6.26 -8.54
N VAL A 101 -4.70 -5.80 -8.84
CA VAL A 101 -3.48 -6.19 -8.12
C VAL A 101 -2.68 -4.95 -7.78
N GLY A 102 -2.37 -4.80 -6.51
CA GLY A 102 -1.45 -3.79 -6.00
C GLY A 102 -0.26 -4.46 -5.32
N LEU A 103 0.93 -3.92 -5.52
CA LEU A 103 2.18 -4.40 -4.93
C LEU A 103 2.96 -3.23 -4.37
N MET A 104 3.51 -3.42 -3.19
CA MET A 104 4.46 -2.51 -2.56
C MET A 104 5.61 -3.32 -1.99
N ILE A 105 6.82 -3.01 -2.42
CA ILE A 105 8.06 -3.59 -1.90
C ILE A 105 8.99 -2.43 -1.62
N SER A 106 9.40 -2.28 -0.37
CA SER A 106 10.32 -1.24 0.07
C SER A 106 11.39 -1.83 0.95
N SER A 107 12.63 -1.49 0.69
CA SER A 107 13.78 -1.80 1.52
C SER A 107 14.66 -0.56 1.63
N ALA A 108 14.82 -0.05 2.83
CA ALA A 108 15.67 1.09 3.14
C ALA A 108 16.78 0.66 4.08
N ASN A 109 17.97 1.22 3.91
CA ASN A 109 19.13 0.96 4.77
C ASN A 109 19.67 2.28 5.31
N ASP A 110 19.59 2.44 6.62
CA ASP A 110 20.25 3.51 7.34
C ASP A 110 21.60 3.01 7.86
N LYS A 111 22.63 3.85 7.74
CA LYS A 111 23.98 3.53 8.18
C LYS A 111 24.53 4.68 9.02
N ALA A 112 25.23 4.33 10.09
CA ALA A 112 25.87 5.28 10.97
C ALA A 112 27.29 4.82 11.34
N TYR A 113 28.15 5.77 11.60
CA TYR A 113 29.48 5.47 12.13
C TYR A 113 29.45 5.36 13.65
N SER A 114 30.05 4.29 14.17
CA SER A 114 30.39 4.11 15.58
C SER A 114 31.91 4.04 15.76
N ILE A 115 32.42 4.33 16.94
CA ILE A 115 33.85 4.20 17.23
C ILE A 115 34.20 2.71 17.21
N ASP A 116 35.38 2.39 16.66
CA ASP A 116 35.91 1.00 16.66
C ASP A 116 36.50 0.65 18.04
N ASP A 117 35.77 -0.12 18.81
CA ASP A 117 36.17 -0.55 20.16
C ASP A 117 37.47 -1.35 20.12
N LYS A 118 37.69 -2.19 19.09
CA LYS A 118 38.91 -2.98 18.96
C LYS A 118 40.14 -2.11 18.71
N ALA A 119 39.96 -1.03 17.91
CA ALA A 119 41.04 -0.08 17.68
C ALA A 119 41.37 0.71 18.93
N LEU A 120 40.38 1.04 19.77
CA LEU A 120 40.58 1.73 21.04
C LEU A 120 41.36 0.88 22.05
N LEU A 121 41.18 -0.46 22.07
CA LEU A 121 41.98 -1.36 22.92
C LEU A 121 43.47 -1.31 22.57
N THR A 122 43.80 -1.05 21.29
CA THR A 122 45.19 -0.98 20.83
C THR A 122 45.77 0.42 20.98
N ASN A 123 44.99 1.43 20.69
CA ASN A 123 45.33 2.84 20.78
C ASN A 123 44.15 3.64 21.36
N PRO A 124 44.23 4.11 22.62
CA PRO A 124 43.15 4.89 23.25
C PRO A 124 42.78 6.21 22.52
N PHE A 125 43.61 6.69 21.62
CA PHE A 125 43.38 7.89 20.81
C PHE A 125 42.98 7.55 19.38
N SER A 126 42.59 6.31 19.10
CA SER A 126 42.17 5.91 17.77
C SER A 126 40.87 6.60 17.35
N GLU A 127 40.86 7.19 16.17
CA GLU A 127 39.66 7.74 15.53
C GLU A 127 39.03 6.77 14.53
N ALA A 128 39.44 5.49 14.51
CA ALA A 128 38.89 4.47 13.64
C ALA A 128 37.41 4.27 13.91
N LYS A 129 36.65 4.04 12.86
CA LYS A 129 35.19 3.86 12.91
C LYS A 129 34.78 2.57 12.25
N VAL A 130 33.75 1.98 12.78
CA VAL A 130 32.98 0.89 12.18
C VAL A 130 31.62 1.39 11.72
N VAL A 131 30.88 0.59 10.97
CA VAL A 131 29.56 0.96 10.43
C VAL A 131 28.52 0.09 11.07
N ASP A 132 27.57 0.73 11.73
CA ASP A 132 26.31 0.12 12.14
C ASP A 132 25.26 0.34 11.06
N GLY A 133 24.30 -0.57 10.93
CA GLY A 133 23.24 -0.49 9.94
C GLY A 133 21.89 -0.91 10.48
N ALA A 134 20.84 -0.26 10.01
CA ALA A 134 19.47 -0.67 10.20
C ALA A 134 18.79 -0.82 8.83
N ARG A 135 18.21 -1.98 8.56
CA ARG A 135 17.48 -2.27 7.34
C ARG A 135 16.00 -2.39 7.66
N TYR A 136 15.20 -1.63 6.95
CA TYR A 136 13.74 -1.57 7.08
C TYR A 136 13.12 -2.19 5.84
N ASP A 137 12.57 -3.39 5.96
CA ASP A 137 11.87 -4.08 4.89
C ASP A 137 10.37 -3.97 5.12
N ARG A 138 9.65 -3.43 4.11
CA ARG A 138 8.20 -3.27 4.13
C ARG A 138 7.61 -3.84 2.85
N ASN A 139 6.67 -4.75 2.98
CA ASN A 139 6.03 -5.41 1.86
C ASN A 139 4.52 -5.34 2.03
N GLY A 140 3.83 -5.05 0.95
CA GLY A 140 2.39 -5.05 0.88
C GLY A 140 1.89 -5.58 -0.45
N MET A 141 0.81 -6.33 -0.42
CA MET A 141 0.10 -6.82 -1.60
C MET A 141 -1.39 -6.70 -1.36
N SER A 142 -2.12 -6.30 -2.38
CA SER A 142 -3.57 -6.36 -2.41
C SER A 142 -4.05 -6.99 -3.71
N MET A 143 -5.09 -7.80 -3.63
CA MET A 143 -5.70 -8.46 -4.77
C MET A 143 -7.22 -8.49 -4.59
N LEU A 144 -7.93 -8.10 -5.63
CA LEU A 144 -9.37 -8.24 -5.75
C LEU A 144 -9.66 -9.08 -6.98
N LEU A 145 -10.48 -10.11 -6.81
CA LEU A 145 -10.96 -10.97 -7.90
C LEU A 145 -12.48 -10.96 -7.86
N GLY A 146 -13.13 -10.62 -8.97
CA GLY A 146 -14.58 -10.49 -8.98
C GLY A 146 -15.20 -10.51 -10.36
N ALA A 147 -16.51 -10.33 -10.35
CA ALA A 147 -17.32 -10.14 -11.53
C ALA A 147 -17.83 -8.70 -11.59
N GLU A 148 -17.98 -8.19 -12.78
CA GLU A 148 -18.52 -6.86 -13.06
C GLU A 148 -19.69 -7.01 -14.05
N TYR A 149 -20.81 -6.40 -13.70
CA TYR A 149 -21.96 -6.24 -14.58
C TYR A 149 -22.03 -4.78 -15.05
N ARG A 150 -22.21 -4.59 -16.35
CA ARG A 150 -22.35 -3.28 -16.92
C ARG A 150 -23.69 -3.12 -17.63
N LYS A 151 -24.24 -1.91 -17.52
CA LYS A 151 -25.52 -1.55 -18.11
C LYS A 151 -25.50 -0.15 -18.67
N GLY A 152 -25.84 -0.04 -19.93
CA GLY A 152 -25.96 1.23 -20.62
C GLY A 152 -26.08 1.01 -22.13
N SER A 153 -26.54 2.00 -22.85
CA SER A 153 -26.72 1.92 -24.31
C SER A 153 -25.87 2.93 -25.07
N ARG A 154 -25.11 3.74 -24.33
CA ARG A 154 -24.34 4.84 -24.91
C ARG A 154 -22.93 4.83 -24.29
N ARG A 155 -22.14 5.82 -24.64
CA ARG A 155 -20.76 6.00 -24.14
C ARG A 155 -20.64 6.06 -22.61
N ILE A 156 -21.75 6.18 -21.88
CA ILE A 156 -21.78 6.14 -20.42
C ILE A 156 -22.43 4.81 -20.01
N GLN A 157 -21.67 4.00 -19.27
CA GLN A 157 -22.08 2.71 -18.76
C GLN A 157 -22.09 2.76 -17.23
N GLY A 158 -23.20 2.31 -16.61
CA GLY A 158 -23.19 1.95 -15.20
C GLY A 158 -22.45 0.65 -15.01
N VAL A 159 -21.58 0.57 -14.01
CA VAL A 159 -20.81 -0.64 -13.69
C VAL A 159 -21.09 -1.04 -12.24
N PHE A 160 -21.35 -2.33 -12.02
CA PHE A 160 -21.64 -2.91 -10.71
C PHE A 160 -20.75 -4.14 -10.54
N GLY A 161 -19.99 -4.18 -9.47
CA GLY A 161 -19.03 -5.24 -9.22
C GLY A 161 -19.26 -5.91 -7.87
N ALA A 162 -18.86 -7.17 -7.80
CA ALA A 162 -18.71 -7.89 -6.54
C ALA A 162 -17.49 -8.80 -6.64
N GLY A 163 -16.73 -8.93 -5.54
CA GLY A 163 -15.51 -9.72 -5.58
C GLY A 163 -14.99 -10.12 -4.21
N LEU A 164 -13.99 -11.00 -4.27
CA LEU A 164 -13.20 -11.45 -3.14
C LEU A 164 -11.96 -10.56 -3.02
N LEU A 165 -11.64 -10.21 -1.80
CA LEU A 165 -10.59 -9.30 -1.43
C LEU A 165 -9.55 -10.04 -0.62
N PHE A 166 -8.30 -9.98 -1.06
CA PHE A 166 -7.14 -10.52 -0.36
C PHE A 166 -6.12 -9.41 -0.20
N ALA A 167 -5.52 -9.32 0.98
CA ALA A 167 -4.33 -8.50 1.12
C ALA A 167 -3.40 -9.05 2.18
N PHE A 168 -2.15 -8.62 2.08
CA PHE A 168 -1.07 -8.99 2.97
C PHE A 168 -0.18 -7.79 3.18
N GLN A 169 0.28 -7.60 4.40
CA GLN A 169 1.34 -6.64 4.74
C GLN A 169 2.31 -7.24 5.74
N ASN A 170 3.57 -6.80 5.64
CA ASN A 170 4.63 -7.19 6.55
C ASN A 170 5.62 -6.04 6.72
N SER A 171 6.14 -5.89 7.95
CA SER A 171 7.24 -4.98 8.27
C SER A 171 8.27 -5.72 9.10
N LYS A 172 9.53 -5.65 8.69
CA LYS A 172 10.65 -6.25 9.39
C LYS A 172 11.83 -5.29 9.43
N GLU A 173 12.45 -5.17 10.58
CA GLU A 173 13.66 -4.40 10.77
C GLU A 173 14.80 -5.34 11.14
N THR A 174 15.98 -5.13 10.57
CA THR A 174 17.17 -5.95 10.84
C THR A 174 18.34 -5.02 11.11
N TYR A 175 19.04 -5.27 12.20
CA TYR A 175 20.17 -4.46 12.65
C TYR A 175 21.48 -5.22 12.45
N SER A 176 22.51 -4.48 12.05
CA SER A 176 23.88 -4.98 11.89
C SER A 176 24.84 -4.07 12.63
N TRP A 177 25.73 -4.67 13.40
CA TRP A 177 26.60 -3.96 14.31
C TRP A 177 28.06 -4.08 13.88
N GLY A 178 28.74 -2.97 13.76
CA GLY A 178 30.16 -2.92 13.40
C GLY A 178 31.07 -3.44 14.50
N ASN A 179 30.75 -3.15 15.78
CA ASN A 179 31.45 -3.71 16.92
C ASN A 179 30.82 -5.03 17.35
N ALA A 180 31.62 -6.07 17.46
CA ALA A 180 31.14 -7.37 17.92
C ALA A 180 30.87 -7.37 19.43
N LEU A 181 29.77 -7.99 19.85
CA LEU A 181 29.50 -8.33 21.23
C LEU A 181 30.29 -9.62 21.58
N THR A 182 31.14 -9.56 22.56
CA THR A 182 32.03 -10.68 22.96
C THR A 182 32.17 -10.72 24.47
N GLU A 183 32.82 -11.77 24.99
CA GLU A 183 33.17 -11.89 26.41
C GLU A 183 34.06 -10.73 26.89
N ILE A 184 34.89 -10.19 26.01
CA ILE A 184 35.80 -9.08 26.33
C ILE A 184 35.10 -7.74 26.14
N ASN A 185 34.27 -7.59 25.09
CA ASN A 185 33.49 -6.41 24.82
C ASN A 185 32.00 -6.69 25.05
N GLN A 186 31.60 -6.64 26.32
CA GLN A 186 30.23 -6.96 26.77
C GLN A 186 29.23 -5.83 26.58
N SER A 187 29.70 -4.63 26.24
CA SER A 187 28.88 -3.43 26.00
C SER A 187 29.48 -2.65 24.83
N PRO A 188 29.43 -3.21 23.61
CA PRO A 188 30.06 -2.56 22.45
C PRO A 188 29.41 -1.22 22.12
N THR A 189 30.24 -0.28 21.74
CA THR A 189 29.78 1.03 21.26
C THR A 189 28.95 0.82 20.01
N SER A 190 27.73 1.36 20.00
CA SER A 190 26.79 1.24 18.88
C SER A 190 25.97 2.50 18.69
N HIS A 191 25.49 2.71 17.46
CA HIS A 191 24.57 3.80 17.13
C HIS A 191 23.13 3.42 17.52
N THR A 192 22.34 4.40 17.98
CA THR A 192 20.92 4.23 18.24
C THR A 192 20.13 4.69 17.03
N PHE A 193 19.49 3.78 16.32
CA PHE A 193 18.60 4.07 15.21
C PHE A 193 17.21 4.48 15.69
N ALA A 194 16.44 5.15 14.83
CA ALA A 194 15.05 5.45 15.12
C ALA A 194 14.23 4.14 15.24
N ASN A 195 13.22 4.16 16.10
CA ASN A 195 12.28 3.03 16.32
C ASN A 195 12.93 1.74 16.83
N MET A 196 14.12 1.80 17.41
CA MET A 196 14.68 0.62 18.06
C MET A 196 13.82 0.16 19.23
N PRO A 197 13.66 -1.17 19.42
CA PRO A 197 12.90 -1.69 20.55
C PRO A 197 13.57 -1.37 21.89
N THR A 198 12.76 -1.20 22.93
CA THR A 198 13.26 -1.13 24.29
C THR A 198 13.65 -2.52 24.76
N LEU A 199 14.92 -2.73 25.06
CA LEU A 199 15.48 -4.00 25.48
C LEU A 199 16.01 -3.93 26.91
N PRO A 200 16.18 -5.07 27.59
CA PRO A 200 16.91 -5.13 28.86
C PRO A 200 18.34 -4.59 28.72
N ASN A 201 18.87 -4.04 29.80
CA ASN A 201 20.23 -3.52 29.80
C ASN A 201 21.26 -4.59 29.37
N GLY A 202 22.18 -4.20 28.48
CA GLY A 202 23.20 -5.06 27.95
C GLY A 202 22.77 -5.90 26.73
N TYR A 203 21.52 -5.77 26.28
CA TYR A 203 21.03 -6.39 25.05
C TYR A 203 20.91 -5.36 23.93
N ARG A 204 21.15 -5.80 22.69
CA ARG A 204 20.92 -5.00 21.46
C ARG A 204 20.12 -5.79 20.44
N ALA A 205 19.33 -5.09 19.65
CA ALA A 205 18.44 -5.69 18.67
C ALA A 205 19.24 -6.31 17.51
N LEU A 206 18.79 -7.47 17.04
CA LEU A 206 19.21 -8.09 15.77
C LEU A 206 18.09 -8.00 14.75
N THR A 207 16.87 -8.33 15.16
CA THR A 207 15.70 -8.31 14.30
C THR A 207 14.49 -7.87 15.10
N GLN A 208 13.65 -7.07 14.47
CA GLN A 208 12.38 -6.67 15.04
C GLN A 208 11.27 -6.88 14.02
N ASN A 209 10.16 -7.50 14.45
CA ASN A 209 8.92 -7.58 13.69
C ASN A 209 7.78 -7.06 14.59
N GLU A 210 7.79 -5.75 14.85
CA GLU A 210 6.86 -5.11 15.79
C GLU A 210 5.44 -5.03 15.21
N ALA A 211 5.32 -4.85 13.90
CA ALA A 211 4.02 -4.79 13.24
C ALA A 211 3.44 -6.18 12.90
N GLY A 212 4.25 -7.23 12.96
CA GLY A 212 3.83 -8.55 12.53
C GLY A 212 3.61 -8.63 11.02
N SER A 213 2.89 -9.66 10.63
CA SER A 213 2.31 -9.78 9.28
C SER A 213 0.81 -9.82 9.42
N ASP A 214 0.11 -8.98 8.66
CA ASP A 214 -1.34 -8.96 8.64
C ASP A 214 -1.86 -9.51 7.32
N PHE A 215 -2.84 -10.38 7.43
CA PHE A 215 -3.58 -10.95 6.30
C PHE A 215 -5.01 -10.44 6.34
N TYR A 216 -5.53 -10.12 5.20
CA TYR A 216 -6.89 -9.61 5.00
C TYR A 216 -7.63 -10.52 4.04
N LEU A 217 -8.81 -10.92 4.44
CA LEU A 217 -9.73 -11.69 3.61
C LEU A 217 -11.11 -11.05 3.68
N GLY A 218 -11.72 -10.79 2.54
CA GLY A 218 -13.00 -10.12 2.53
C GLY A 218 -13.77 -10.25 1.24
N VAL A 219 -14.92 -9.59 1.25
CA VAL A 219 -15.78 -9.40 0.09
C VAL A 219 -16.00 -7.91 -0.13
N THR A 220 -16.11 -7.51 -1.36
CA THR A 220 -16.41 -6.13 -1.73
C THR A 220 -17.52 -6.09 -2.76
N GLY A 221 -18.37 -5.06 -2.63
CA GLY A 221 -19.31 -4.65 -3.66
C GLY A 221 -18.91 -3.28 -4.19
N SER A 222 -19.06 -3.05 -5.49
CA SER A 222 -18.78 -1.75 -6.11
C SER A 222 -19.93 -1.30 -7.00
N ALA A 223 -20.07 0.02 -7.11
CA ALA A 223 -20.97 0.67 -8.05
C ALA A 223 -20.29 1.91 -8.63
N GLY A 224 -20.42 2.10 -9.93
CA GLY A 224 -19.72 3.19 -10.60
C GLY A 224 -20.25 3.47 -11.99
N VAL A 225 -19.50 4.31 -12.70
CA VAL A 225 -19.77 4.65 -14.09
C VAL A 225 -18.47 4.62 -14.88
N GLU A 226 -18.56 4.18 -16.13
CA GLU A 226 -17.50 4.30 -17.14
C GLU A 226 -17.98 5.18 -18.28
N TRP A 227 -17.17 6.18 -18.64
CA TRP A 227 -17.40 7.04 -19.77
C TRP A 227 -16.36 6.78 -20.86
N PHE A 228 -16.82 6.29 -22.00
CA PHE A 228 -15.96 6.04 -23.18
C PHE A 228 -15.64 7.35 -23.89
N VAL A 229 -14.46 7.88 -23.61
CA VAL A 229 -13.96 9.14 -24.20
C VAL A 229 -13.48 8.95 -25.63
N ALA A 230 -13.00 7.73 -25.96
CA ALA A 230 -12.60 7.32 -27.29
C ALA A 230 -12.98 5.83 -27.50
N PRO A 231 -12.91 5.31 -28.73
CA PRO A 231 -13.13 3.90 -29.00
C PRO A 231 -12.26 3.02 -28.09
N LYS A 232 -12.90 2.12 -27.33
CA LYS A 232 -12.23 1.19 -26.42
C LYS A 232 -11.39 1.86 -25.29
N ILE A 233 -11.57 3.18 -25.02
CA ILE A 233 -10.91 3.89 -23.93
C ILE A 233 -11.96 4.51 -23.03
N ALA A 234 -11.99 4.12 -21.76
CA ALA A 234 -12.95 4.62 -20.78
C ALA A 234 -12.26 5.30 -19.59
N LEU A 235 -12.91 6.35 -19.08
CA LEU A 235 -12.66 6.91 -17.76
C LEU A 235 -13.73 6.38 -16.82
N GLY A 236 -13.33 5.80 -15.70
CA GLY A 236 -14.21 5.22 -14.70
C GLY A 236 -14.11 5.90 -13.36
N ALA A 237 -15.24 5.95 -12.67
CA ALA A 237 -15.33 6.32 -11.26
C ALA A 237 -16.22 5.31 -10.57
N GLU A 238 -15.76 4.76 -9.44
CA GLU A 238 -16.54 3.81 -8.66
C GLU A 238 -16.40 4.05 -7.17
N VAL A 239 -17.41 3.61 -6.44
CA VAL A 239 -17.43 3.54 -4.98
C VAL A 239 -17.50 2.08 -4.58
N ASN A 240 -16.68 1.69 -3.61
CA ASN A 240 -16.56 0.33 -3.10
C ASN A 240 -16.97 0.28 -1.63
N LEU A 241 -17.70 -0.74 -1.25
CA LEU A 241 -17.98 -1.08 0.14
C LEU A 241 -17.47 -2.48 0.42
N SER A 242 -16.69 -2.63 1.48
CA SER A 242 -16.03 -3.89 1.81
C SER A 242 -16.36 -4.37 3.21
N LEU A 243 -16.52 -5.69 3.33
CA LEU A 243 -16.52 -6.45 4.58
C LEU A 243 -15.27 -7.30 4.57
N TYR A 244 -14.40 -7.18 5.57
CA TYR A 244 -13.18 -7.97 5.63
C TYR A 244 -12.84 -8.40 7.05
N TYR A 245 -12.15 -9.51 7.13
CA TYR A 245 -11.54 -10.08 8.32
C TYR A 245 -10.04 -9.89 8.25
N ILE A 246 -9.45 -9.41 9.36
CA ILE A 246 -8.00 -9.27 9.53
C ILE A 246 -7.54 -10.32 10.51
N PHE A 247 -6.40 -10.94 10.21
CA PHE A 247 -5.67 -11.76 11.17
C PHE A 247 -4.18 -11.43 11.09
N GLY A 248 -3.65 -10.98 12.22
CA GLY A 248 -2.27 -10.64 12.41
C GLY A 248 -1.48 -11.80 12.98
N THR A 249 -0.21 -11.89 12.63
CA THR A 249 0.71 -12.87 13.20
C THR A 249 1.36 -12.34 14.47
N GLN A 250 2.04 -13.24 15.15
CA GLN A 250 2.85 -12.94 16.30
C GLN A 250 3.94 -11.90 16.02
N THR A 251 4.13 -10.99 16.95
CA THR A 251 5.20 -9.99 16.91
C THR A 251 6.34 -10.40 17.85
N TYR A 252 7.58 -10.13 17.46
CA TYR A 252 8.74 -10.53 18.21
C TYR A 252 9.93 -9.61 18.00
N VAL A 253 10.89 -9.69 18.93
CA VAL A 253 12.21 -9.08 18.79
C VAL A 253 13.28 -10.13 19.10
N GLU A 254 14.25 -10.25 18.21
CA GLU A 254 15.48 -10.99 18.45
C GLU A 254 16.55 -10.01 18.90
N SER A 255 17.23 -10.36 19.96
CA SER A 255 18.30 -9.57 20.55
C SER A 255 19.49 -10.43 20.95
N GLU A 256 20.66 -9.82 21.03
CA GLU A 256 21.86 -10.47 21.59
C GLU A 256 22.36 -9.71 22.81
N GLY A 257 22.89 -10.40 23.76
CA GLY A 257 23.43 -9.85 25.01
C GLY A 257 24.47 -10.77 25.65
N TYR A 258 25.30 -10.21 26.52
CA TYR A 258 26.25 -11.01 27.32
C TYR A 258 25.56 -11.49 28.58
N ASN A 259 25.48 -12.81 28.73
CA ASN A 259 24.97 -13.43 29.97
C ASN A 259 26.13 -13.68 30.94
N ALA A 260 26.23 -12.83 31.96
CA ALA A 260 27.30 -12.93 32.98
C ALA A 260 27.27 -14.24 33.80
N THR A 261 26.08 -14.85 33.96
CA THR A 261 25.94 -16.11 34.68
C THR A 261 26.50 -17.30 33.89
N LEU A 262 26.30 -17.26 32.56
CA LEU A 262 26.78 -18.31 31.66
C LEU A 262 28.16 -18.01 31.08
N GLY A 263 28.69 -16.79 31.26
CA GLY A 263 29.97 -16.34 30.73
C GLY A 263 30.04 -16.31 29.21
N LYS A 264 28.92 -16.09 28.52
CA LYS A 264 28.85 -16.14 27.06
C LYS A 264 27.83 -15.15 26.47
N VAL A 265 28.01 -14.83 25.20
CA VAL A 265 27.01 -14.15 24.41
C VAL A 265 25.86 -15.10 24.10
N GLU A 266 24.65 -14.65 24.31
CA GLU A 266 23.43 -15.37 23.97
C GLU A 266 22.51 -14.55 23.07
N THR A 267 21.74 -15.23 22.23
CA THR A 267 20.67 -14.66 21.45
C THR A 267 19.34 -15.00 22.10
N ARG A 268 18.44 -14.01 22.18
CA ARG A 268 17.14 -14.15 22.81
C ARG A 268 16.06 -13.70 21.86
N THR A 269 14.94 -14.41 21.86
CA THR A 269 13.72 -14.00 21.14
C THR A 269 12.64 -13.68 22.16
N ASP A 270 12.23 -12.42 22.20
CA ASP A 270 11.15 -11.95 23.04
C ASP A 270 9.89 -11.80 22.20
N LEU A 271 8.82 -12.44 22.66
CA LEU A 271 7.50 -12.38 22.03
C LEU A 271 6.73 -11.22 22.62
N TYR A 272 6.24 -10.29 21.75
CA TYR A 272 5.49 -9.11 22.19
C TYR A 272 4.00 -9.36 22.21
N ALA A 273 3.44 -9.85 21.09
CA ALA A 273 2.02 -10.11 20.98
C ALA A 273 1.76 -11.36 20.13
N PRO A 274 0.75 -12.17 20.50
CA PRO A 274 0.40 -13.37 19.75
C PRO A 274 -0.29 -13.09 18.41
N GLY A 275 -0.47 -11.82 18.06
CA GLY A 275 -1.26 -11.38 16.93
C GLY A 275 -2.67 -10.95 17.36
N SER A 276 -3.37 -10.30 16.45
CA SER A 276 -4.73 -9.82 16.65
C SER A 276 -5.62 -10.25 15.49
N ASN A 277 -6.93 -10.24 15.71
CA ASN A 277 -7.89 -10.47 14.65
C ASN A 277 -9.11 -9.56 14.82
N GLY A 278 -9.84 -9.34 13.74
CA GLY A 278 -11.05 -8.52 13.78
C GLY A 278 -11.84 -8.58 12.49
N ILE A 279 -13.14 -8.27 12.59
CA ILE A 279 -14.04 -8.07 11.46
C ILE A 279 -14.31 -6.58 11.34
N TYR A 280 -14.26 -6.08 10.11
CA TYR A 280 -14.54 -4.68 9.79
C TYR A 280 -15.59 -4.57 8.71
N PHE A 281 -16.66 -3.83 9.03
CA PHE A 281 -17.73 -3.49 8.11
C PHE A 281 -18.36 -2.17 8.52
N GLY A 282 -18.61 -1.29 7.58
CA GLY A 282 -19.28 -0.01 7.82
C GLY A 282 -18.91 1.01 6.76
N THR A 283 -19.39 2.23 6.96
CA THR A 283 -19.06 3.37 6.07
C THR A 283 -17.58 3.71 6.07
N GLU A 284 -16.85 3.33 7.10
CA GLU A 284 -15.41 3.43 7.21
C GLU A 284 -14.67 2.52 6.20
N SER A 285 -15.35 1.46 5.73
CA SER A 285 -14.85 0.56 4.69
C SER A 285 -15.26 1.02 3.28
N LEU A 286 -15.75 2.27 3.16
CA LEU A 286 -16.10 2.86 1.88
C LEU A 286 -14.84 3.39 1.22
N GLY A 287 -14.57 2.91 0.00
CA GLY A 287 -13.49 3.40 -0.85
C GLY A 287 -14.03 4.02 -2.12
N GLY A 288 -13.20 4.79 -2.80
CA GLY A 288 -13.51 5.31 -4.13
C GLY A 288 -12.31 5.19 -5.04
N SER A 289 -12.52 4.98 -6.31
CA SER A 289 -11.46 4.91 -7.31
C SER A 289 -11.82 5.71 -8.57
N LEU A 290 -10.80 6.33 -9.13
CA LEU A 290 -10.85 6.93 -10.46
C LEU A 290 -9.82 6.21 -11.33
N TYR A 291 -10.25 5.69 -12.46
CA TYR A 291 -9.39 4.85 -13.29
C TYR A 291 -9.60 5.14 -14.78
N MET A 292 -8.59 4.81 -15.56
CA MET A 292 -8.65 4.78 -17.01
C MET A 292 -8.48 3.34 -17.48
N THR A 293 -9.35 2.89 -18.36
CA THR A 293 -9.36 1.53 -18.90
C THR A 293 -9.18 1.54 -20.40
N PHE A 294 -8.30 0.69 -20.88
CA PHE A 294 -8.05 0.45 -22.30
C PHE A 294 -8.52 -0.97 -22.65
N TYR A 295 -9.46 -1.06 -23.57
CA TYR A 295 -9.99 -2.33 -24.09
C TYR A 295 -9.35 -2.69 -25.43
N PHE A 296 -9.07 -3.95 -25.67
CA PHE A 296 -8.41 -4.45 -26.90
C PHE A 296 -8.78 -5.91 -27.17
#